data_6281c0a589b4cb1c7a36f7e8f5d8a2b6
#
_entry.id   6281c0a589b4cb1c7a36f7e8f5d8a2b6
#
_cell.length_a   1.000
_cell.length_b   1.000
_cell.length_c   1.000
_cell.angle_alpha   90.00
_cell.angle_beta   90.00
_cell.angle_gamma   90.00
#
_symmetry.space_group_name_H-M   'P 1'
#
loop_
_entity.id
_entity.type
_entity.pdbx_description
1 polymer ?
#
loop_
_entity_poly.entity_id
_entity_poly.type
_entity_poly.pdbx_seq_one_letter_code
_entity_poly.pdbx_strand_id
1 'polypeptide(L)'
;MKSHDYLLRALELAKEAGARDEVPVGAIIVRGDQIVGTGSNTREAEQDPTRHAEIIAIQEASKKISSWRLIDCDLYVTLEPCPMCLSACQQARIRRVVYGAKDEKGGAICLGYHAHSDKRLNHQFEVSYEQEEACSQVLKEFFAGRRKKS
;
A
#
# COMPACT_ATOMS: atom_id res chain seq x y z
N MET A 1 16.98 6.27 5.94
CA MET A 1 16.49 4.89 5.97
C MET A 1 16.44 4.31 4.56
N LYS A 2 16.64 3.01 4.43
CA LYS A 2 16.54 2.30 3.16
C LYS A 2 15.13 1.78 2.96
N SER A 3 14.78 1.37 1.73
CA SER A 3 13.47 0.81 1.37
C SER A 3 13.03 -0.31 2.32
N HIS A 4 13.95 -1.19 2.69
CA HIS A 4 13.67 -2.29 3.61
C HIS A 4 13.15 -1.79 4.97
N ASP A 5 13.76 -0.71 5.50
CA ASP A 5 13.31 -0.14 6.78
C ASP A 5 11.90 0.41 6.68
N TYR A 6 11.57 1.05 5.57
CA TYR A 6 10.22 1.58 5.35
C TYR A 6 9.19 0.47 5.19
N LEU A 7 9.57 -0.64 4.54
CA LEU A 7 8.69 -1.81 4.47
C LEU A 7 8.42 -2.41 5.84
N LEU A 8 9.43 -2.44 6.73
CA LEU A 8 9.25 -2.92 8.10
C LEU A 8 8.32 -1.99 8.90
N ARG A 9 8.38 -0.68 8.66
CA ARG A 9 7.45 0.26 9.28
C ARG A 9 6.02 0.03 8.79
N ALA A 10 5.86 -0.20 7.48
CA ALA A 10 4.55 -0.54 6.92
C ALA A 10 4.04 -1.87 7.50
N LEU A 11 4.93 -2.82 7.74
CA LEU A 11 4.56 -4.12 8.33
C LEU A 11 4.00 -3.97 9.76
N GLU A 12 4.50 -3.03 10.54
CA GLU A 12 3.95 -2.75 11.87
C GLU A 12 2.49 -2.32 11.77
N LEU A 13 2.17 -1.46 10.79
CA LEU A 13 0.80 -1.03 10.53
C LEU A 13 -0.09 -2.19 10.05
N ALA A 14 0.49 -3.10 9.25
CA ALA A 14 -0.23 -4.30 8.81
C ALA A 14 -0.60 -5.17 10.00
N LYS A 15 0.30 -5.36 10.94
CA LYS A 15 0.04 -6.14 12.15
C LYS A 15 -1.05 -5.51 13.01
N GLU A 16 -1.07 -4.19 13.10
CA GLU A 16 -2.13 -3.47 13.82
C GLU A 16 -3.50 -3.72 13.18
N ALA A 17 -3.57 -3.69 11.84
CA ALA A 17 -4.81 -4.00 11.13
C ALA A 17 -5.26 -5.43 11.42
N GLY A 18 -4.36 -6.39 11.35
CA GLY A 18 -4.65 -7.80 11.67
C GLY A 18 -5.19 -7.97 13.08
N ALA A 19 -4.66 -7.22 14.04
CA ALA A 19 -5.12 -7.25 15.43
C ALA A 19 -6.55 -6.70 15.58
N ARG A 20 -7.01 -5.90 14.63
CA ARG A 20 -8.39 -5.38 14.58
C ARG A 20 -9.30 -6.22 13.67
N ASP A 21 -8.85 -7.38 13.25
CA ASP A 21 -9.59 -8.27 12.34
C ASP A 21 -9.76 -7.73 10.92
N GLU A 22 -8.88 -6.83 10.51
CA GLU A 22 -8.77 -6.34 9.13
C GLU A 22 -7.67 -7.12 8.41
N VAL A 23 -7.78 -7.25 7.09
CA VAL A 23 -6.71 -7.87 6.30
C VAL A 23 -5.42 -7.09 6.56
N PRO A 24 -4.32 -7.74 6.96
CA PRO A 24 -3.11 -7.06 7.42
C PRO A 24 -2.28 -6.47 6.27
N VAL A 25 -2.63 -5.26 5.89
CA VAL A 25 -1.88 -4.46 4.91
C VAL A 25 -1.59 -3.10 5.54
N GLY A 26 -0.34 -2.68 5.43
CA GLY A 26 0.11 -1.38 5.89
C GLY A 26 0.83 -0.63 4.78
N ALA A 27 0.74 0.69 4.82
CA ALA A 27 1.37 1.55 3.82
C ALA A 27 1.90 2.82 4.47
N ILE A 28 3.05 3.28 3.97
CA ILE A 28 3.59 4.59 4.36
C ILE A 28 3.98 5.37 3.11
N ILE A 29 3.89 6.69 3.21
CA ILE A 29 4.36 7.60 2.16
C ILE A 29 5.47 8.44 2.74
N VAL A 30 6.58 8.51 2.01
CA VAL A 30 7.82 9.17 2.43
C VAL A 30 8.17 10.25 1.43
N ARG A 31 8.51 11.45 1.91
CA ARG A 31 9.07 12.52 1.09
C ARG A 31 10.41 12.92 1.72
N GLY A 32 11.49 12.72 0.96
CA GLY A 32 12.84 12.84 1.51
C GLY A 32 13.03 11.80 2.62
N ASP A 33 13.34 12.25 3.81
CA ASP A 33 13.52 11.37 4.97
C ASP A 33 12.32 11.37 5.91
N GLN A 34 11.21 12.03 5.53
CA GLN A 34 10.05 12.18 6.40
C GLN A 34 8.90 11.30 5.96
N ILE A 35 8.31 10.61 6.92
CA ILE A 35 7.06 9.89 6.72
C ILE A 35 5.96 10.94 6.77
N VAL A 36 5.24 11.14 5.66
CA VAL A 36 4.18 12.15 5.54
C VAL A 36 2.78 11.56 5.57
N GLY A 37 2.65 10.25 5.41
CA GLY A 37 1.37 9.58 5.50
C GLY A 37 1.53 8.13 5.89
N THR A 38 0.57 7.61 6.66
CA THR A 38 0.52 6.21 7.08
C THR A 38 -0.90 5.70 6.89
N GLY A 39 -1.05 4.41 6.67
CA GLY A 39 -2.35 3.79 6.57
C GLY A 39 -2.31 2.31 6.86
N SER A 40 -3.42 1.82 7.38
CA SER A 40 -3.67 0.39 7.53
C SER A 40 -5.13 0.15 7.14
N ASN A 41 -5.43 -1.07 6.68
CA ASN A 41 -6.75 -1.40 6.17
C ASN A 41 -7.82 -1.23 7.25
N THR A 42 -8.90 -0.49 6.93
CA THR A 42 -10.05 -0.28 7.82
C THR A 42 -11.39 -0.57 7.12
N ARG A 43 -11.36 -1.37 6.05
CA ARG A 43 -12.54 -1.65 5.22
C ARG A 43 -13.72 -2.17 6.03
N GLU A 44 -13.48 -3.12 6.93
CA GLU A 44 -14.54 -3.72 7.76
C GLU A 44 -15.05 -2.74 8.83
N ALA A 45 -14.13 -2.08 9.54
CA ALA A 45 -14.50 -1.15 10.61
C ALA A 45 -15.31 0.04 10.10
N GLU A 46 -14.96 0.56 8.92
CA GLU A 46 -15.64 1.74 8.35
C GLU A 46 -16.73 1.37 7.35
N GLN A 47 -16.91 0.08 7.04
CA GLN A 47 -17.87 -0.39 6.04
C GLN A 47 -17.69 0.38 4.72
N ASP A 48 -16.44 0.47 4.26
CA ASP A 48 -16.05 1.22 3.08
C ASP A 48 -15.06 0.39 2.26
N PRO A 49 -15.43 -0.05 1.05
CA PRO A 49 -14.56 -0.90 0.23
C PRO A 49 -13.31 -0.16 -0.27
N THR A 50 -13.27 1.17 -0.20
CA THR A 50 -12.12 1.94 -0.65
C THR A 50 -11.07 2.15 0.45
N ARG A 51 -11.35 1.75 1.69
CA ARG A 51 -10.46 2.01 2.83
C ARG A 51 -9.29 1.03 2.92
N HIS A 52 -8.54 0.93 1.83
CA HIS A 52 -7.27 0.22 1.78
C HIS A 52 -6.17 1.08 2.39
N ALA A 53 -5.12 0.43 2.89
CA ALA A 53 -3.99 1.10 3.53
C ALA A 53 -3.41 2.22 2.65
N GLU A 54 -3.27 1.98 1.36
CA GLU A 54 -2.69 2.94 0.41
C GLU A 54 -3.56 4.20 0.28
N ILE A 55 -4.88 4.02 0.19
CA ILE A 55 -5.82 5.15 0.09
C ILE A 55 -5.73 6.02 1.34
N ILE A 56 -5.69 5.39 2.51
CA ILE A 56 -5.60 6.09 3.79
C ILE A 56 -4.28 6.87 3.87
N ALA A 57 -3.16 6.23 3.47
CA ALA A 57 -1.85 6.89 3.47
C ALA A 57 -1.82 8.10 2.51
N ILE A 58 -2.41 7.95 1.31
CA ILE A 58 -2.51 9.05 0.35
C ILE A 58 -3.32 10.22 0.93
N GLN A 59 -4.46 9.93 1.56
CA GLN A 59 -5.31 10.96 2.17
C GLN A 59 -4.56 11.72 3.27
N GLU A 60 -3.88 10.99 4.15
CA GLU A 60 -3.11 11.60 5.23
C GLU A 60 -1.96 12.45 4.70
N ALA A 61 -1.20 11.93 3.75
CA ALA A 61 -0.09 12.68 3.14
C ALA A 61 -0.57 13.96 2.46
N SER A 62 -1.67 13.87 1.72
CA SER A 62 -2.26 15.02 1.01
C SER A 62 -2.66 16.13 1.97
N LYS A 63 -3.23 15.77 3.11
CA LYS A 63 -3.60 16.75 4.15
C LYS A 63 -2.37 17.35 4.80
N LYS A 64 -1.37 16.51 5.11
CA LYS A 64 -0.16 16.98 5.80
C LYS A 64 0.63 17.97 4.96
N ILE A 65 0.78 17.73 3.66
CA ILE A 65 1.53 18.63 2.78
C ILE A 65 0.66 19.66 2.07
N SER A 66 -0.65 19.63 2.34
CA SER A 66 -1.65 20.55 1.77
C SER A 66 -1.64 20.54 0.23
N SER A 67 -1.53 19.36 -0.35
CA SER A 67 -1.52 19.18 -1.80
C SER A 67 -2.00 17.76 -2.16
N TRP A 68 -2.88 17.65 -3.16
CA TRP A 68 -3.26 16.35 -3.69
C TRP A 68 -2.16 15.77 -4.59
N ARG A 69 -1.27 16.62 -5.11
CA ARG A 69 -0.10 16.16 -5.86
C ARG A 69 0.98 15.79 -4.86
N LEU A 70 1.30 14.51 -4.80
CA LEU A 70 2.32 13.98 -3.88
C LEU A 70 3.67 13.89 -4.60
N ILE A 71 4.13 15.04 -5.10
CA ILE A 71 5.39 15.18 -5.84
C ILE A 71 6.55 14.77 -4.92
N ASP A 72 7.49 14.00 -5.46
CA ASP A 72 8.68 13.49 -4.76
C ASP A 72 8.34 12.56 -3.59
N CYS A 73 7.14 12.00 -3.58
CA CYS A 73 6.72 11.05 -2.55
C CYS A 73 6.80 9.62 -3.05
N ASP A 74 7.32 8.73 -2.20
CA ASP A 74 7.38 7.29 -2.45
C ASP A 74 6.42 6.57 -1.53
N LEU A 75 5.71 5.57 -2.07
CA LEU A 75 4.82 4.71 -1.29
C LEU A 75 5.50 3.36 -1.04
N TYR A 76 5.49 2.94 0.23
CA TYR A 76 5.94 1.61 0.64
C TYR A 76 4.74 0.87 1.21
N VAL A 77 4.42 -0.29 0.67
CA VAL A 77 3.24 -1.06 1.05
C VAL A 77 3.61 -2.53 1.21
N THR A 78 3.00 -3.19 2.18
CA THR A 78 3.34 -4.59 2.50
C THR A 78 2.88 -5.57 1.44
N LEU A 79 1.76 -5.27 0.77
CA LEU A 79 1.18 -6.13 -0.25
C LEU A 79 1.06 -5.37 -1.56
N GLU A 80 1.24 -6.07 -2.67
CA GLU A 80 1.06 -5.51 -4.02
C GLU A 80 -0.25 -4.73 -4.13
N PRO A 81 -0.22 -3.47 -4.60
CA PRO A 81 -1.45 -2.68 -4.75
C PRO A 81 -2.45 -3.31 -5.70
N CYS A 82 -3.73 -3.24 -5.35
CA CYS A 82 -4.81 -3.62 -6.26
C CYS A 82 -4.96 -2.56 -7.36
N PRO A 83 -5.77 -2.82 -8.42
CA PRO A 83 -5.97 -1.83 -9.48
C PRO A 83 -6.47 -0.47 -8.99
N MET A 84 -7.36 -0.44 -8.01
CA MET A 84 -7.84 0.83 -7.43
C MET A 84 -6.70 1.63 -6.82
N CYS A 85 -5.87 0.99 -6.01
CA CYS A 85 -4.77 1.66 -5.32
C CYS A 85 -3.65 2.09 -6.28
N LEU A 86 -3.34 1.26 -7.28
CA LEU A 86 -2.35 1.63 -8.30
C LEU A 86 -2.81 2.88 -9.06
N SER A 87 -4.10 2.92 -9.43
CA SER A 87 -4.69 4.08 -10.10
C SER A 87 -4.70 5.32 -9.21
N ALA A 88 -4.95 5.14 -7.91
CA ALA A 88 -4.89 6.24 -6.95
C ALA A 88 -3.47 6.83 -6.88
N CYS A 89 -2.44 5.98 -6.92
CA CYS A 89 -1.05 6.44 -6.95
C CYS A 89 -0.77 7.26 -8.21
N GLN A 90 -1.29 6.83 -9.36
CA GLN A 90 -1.18 7.58 -10.62
C GLN A 90 -1.84 8.95 -10.48
N GLN A 91 -3.08 8.99 -9.95
CA GLN A 91 -3.81 10.23 -9.75
C GLN A 91 -3.08 11.18 -8.80
N ALA A 92 -2.47 10.65 -7.76
CA ALA A 92 -1.75 11.43 -6.74
C ALA A 92 -0.34 11.87 -7.19
N ARG A 93 0.13 11.40 -8.34
CA ARG A 93 1.47 11.70 -8.86
C ARG A 93 2.60 11.14 -7.99
N ILE A 94 2.38 9.98 -7.38
CA ILE A 94 3.41 9.27 -6.61
C ILE A 94 4.61 9.01 -7.53
N ARG A 95 5.82 9.18 -7.00
CA ARG A 95 7.06 8.98 -7.76
C ARG A 95 7.40 7.50 -7.90
N ARG A 96 7.23 6.71 -6.83
CA ARG A 96 7.61 5.30 -6.82
C ARG A 96 6.77 4.53 -5.81
N VAL A 97 6.44 3.29 -6.16
CA VAL A 97 5.78 2.34 -5.26
C VAL A 97 6.70 1.14 -5.06
N VAL A 98 6.93 0.77 -3.81
CA VAL A 98 7.68 -0.43 -3.43
C VAL A 98 6.75 -1.33 -2.62
N TYR A 99 6.63 -2.61 -3.01
CA TYR A 99 5.79 -3.55 -2.27
C TYR A 99 6.57 -4.80 -1.87
N GLY A 100 6.19 -5.37 -0.73
CA GLY A 100 6.95 -6.45 -0.08
C GLY A 100 6.44 -7.86 -0.36
N ALA A 101 5.20 -8.01 -0.82
CA ALA A 101 4.61 -9.31 -1.13
C ALA A 101 3.75 -9.20 -2.38
N LYS A 102 3.80 -10.23 -3.24
CA LYS A 102 2.95 -10.29 -4.43
C LYS A 102 1.54 -10.76 -4.07
N ASP A 103 0.56 -10.31 -4.84
CA ASP A 103 -0.83 -10.75 -4.73
C ASP A 103 -1.30 -11.24 -6.10
N GLU A 104 -1.22 -12.55 -6.32
CA GLU A 104 -1.54 -13.16 -7.61
C GLU A 104 -3.02 -13.04 -7.98
N LYS A 105 -3.89 -12.89 -6.98
CA LYS A 105 -5.34 -12.84 -7.20
C LYS A 105 -5.90 -11.42 -7.32
N GLY A 106 -5.27 -10.45 -6.67
CA GLY A 106 -5.80 -9.09 -6.61
C GLY A 106 -4.80 -7.99 -6.92
N GLY A 107 -3.52 -8.32 -7.09
CA GLY A 107 -2.48 -7.34 -7.36
C GLY A 107 -2.54 -6.83 -8.79
N ALA A 108 -2.43 -5.52 -8.95
CA ALA A 108 -2.56 -4.87 -10.25
C ALA A 108 -1.52 -5.36 -11.26
N ILE A 109 -0.28 -5.52 -10.82
CA ILE A 109 0.82 -5.96 -11.71
C ILE A 109 0.59 -7.41 -12.15
N CYS A 110 0.28 -8.30 -11.20
CA CYS A 110 0.02 -9.72 -11.49
C CYS A 110 -1.18 -9.89 -12.43
N LEU A 111 -2.19 -9.01 -12.32
CA LEU A 111 -3.38 -9.06 -13.17
C LEU A 111 -3.19 -8.38 -14.52
N GLY A 112 -2.04 -7.74 -14.74
CA GLY A 112 -1.75 -7.10 -16.04
C GLY A 112 -2.25 -5.67 -16.19
N TYR A 113 -2.57 -4.99 -15.09
CA TYR A 113 -2.92 -3.56 -15.12
C TYR A 113 -1.63 -2.74 -15.19
N HIS A 114 -1.64 -1.68 -16.00
CA HIS A 114 -0.44 -0.89 -16.28
C HIS A 114 -0.64 0.61 -16.05
N ALA A 115 -1.42 1.00 -15.04
CA ALA A 115 -1.65 2.42 -14.75
C ALA A 115 -0.36 3.19 -14.53
N HIS A 116 0.68 2.53 -13.98
CA HIS A 116 1.98 3.16 -13.70
C HIS A 116 2.82 3.41 -14.95
N SER A 117 2.61 2.65 -16.02
CA SER A 117 3.42 2.71 -17.25
C SER A 117 2.61 3.04 -18.50
N ASP A 118 1.33 3.31 -18.37
CA ASP A 118 0.45 3.64 -19.50
C ASP A 118 0.76 5.05 -20.00
N LYS A 119 1.37 5.13 -21.19
CA LYS A 119 1.83 6.40 -21.78
C LYS A 119 0.70 7.32 -22.19
N ARG A 120 -0.53 6.82 -22.24
CA ARG A 120 -1.71 7.66 -22.53
C ARG A 120 -2.07 8.54 -21.34
N LEU A 121 -1.64 8.14 -20.12
CA LEU A 121 -1.86 8.92 -18.91
C LEU A 121 -0.76 9.98 -18.77
N ASN A 122 -1.06 11.03 -18.04
CA ASN A 122 -0.17 12.18 -17.90
C ASN A 122 0.92 12.03 -16.84
N HIS A 123 1.01 10.86 -16.21
CA HIS A 123 2.02 10.60 -15.19
C HIS A 123 2.39 9.11 -15.19
N GLN A 124 3.67 8.82 -15.30
CA GLN A 124 4.22 7.47 -15.17
C GLN A 124 5.07 7.41 -13.91
N PHE A 125 5.17 6.22 -13.31
CA PHE A 125 5.95 6.04 -12.10
C PHE A 125 6.48 4.62 -12.01
N GLU A 126 7.51 4.44 -11.19
CA GLU A 126 8.15 3.15 -10.97
C GLU A 126 7.38 2.33 -9.94
N VAL A 127 7.23 1.02 -10.22
CA VAL A 127 6.66 0.06 -9.27
C VAL A 127 7.67 -1.08 -9.13
N SER A 128 8.16 -1.29 -7.91
CA SER A 128 9.20 -2.29 -7.63
C SER A 128 8.76 -3.30 -6.59
N TYR A 129 9.03 -4.57 -6.87
CA TYR A 129 8.86 -5.64 -5.89
C TYR A 129 10.16 -5.81 -5.11
N GLU A 130 10.10 -5.66 -3.81
CA GLU A 130 11.22 -5.89 -2.91
C GLU A 130 10.77 -6.92 -1.87
N GLN A 131 11.05 -8.19 -2.16
CA GLN A 131 10.55 -9.30 -1.35
C GLN A 131 10.91 -9.13 0.12
N GLU A 132 9.87 -9.13 0.96
CA GLU A 132 10.00 -9.18 2.41
C GLU A 132 9.10 -10.29 2.92
N GLU A 133 9.70 -11.40 3.31
CA GLU A 133 8.97 -12.61 3.68
C GLU A 133 7.96 -12.39 4.80
N ALA A 134 8.27 -11.51 5.74
CA ALA A 134 7.36 -11.17 6.83
C ALA A 134 6.05 -10.57 6.34
N CYS A 135 6.05 -9.86 5.21
CA CYS A 135 4.83 -9.31 4.61
C CYS A 135 3.89 -10.40 4.10
N SER A 136 4.44 -11.47 3.52
CA SER A 136 3.64 -12.63 3.11
C SER A 136 3.17 -13.42 4.32
N GLN A 137 4.03 -13.58 5.30
CA GLN A 137 3.75 -14.41 6.48
C GLN A 137 2.58 -13.87 7.30
N VAL A 138 2.51 -12.56 7.51
CA VAL A 138 1.42 -11.95 8.28
C VAL A 138 0.05 -12.20 7.61
N LEU A 139 0.01 -12.22 6.28
CA LEU A 139 -1.20 -12.53 5.52
C LEU A 139 -1.59 -14.01 5.64
N LYS A 140 -0.62 -14.90 5.51
CA LYS A 140 -0.85 -16.33 5.64
C LYS A 140 -1.41 -16.70 7.01
N GLU A 141 -0.84 -16.14 8.06
CA GLU A 141 -1.28 -16.37 9.44
C GLU A 141 -2.70 -15.83 9.67
N PHE A 142 -3.01 -14.67 9.15
CA PHE A 142 -4.33 -14.06 9.27
C PHE A 142 -5.40 -14.95 8.61
N PHE A 143 -5.19 -15.37 7.36
CA PHE A 143 -6.16 -16.18 6.64
C PHE A 143 -6.27 -17.60 7.21
N ALA A 144 -5.18 -18.17 7.71
CA ALA A 144 -5.20 -19.46 8.38
C ALA A 144 -6.07 -19.39 9.65
N GLY A 145 -5.94 -18.33 10.42
CA GLY A 145 -6.76 -18.09 11.61
C GLY A 145 -8.25 -17.97 11.27
N ARG A 146 -8.59 -17.28 10.19
CA ARG A 146 -9.98 -17.13 9.74
C ARG A 146 -10.59 -18.46 9.28
N ARG A 147 -9.83 -19.28 8.56
CA ARG A 147 -10.30 -20.58 8.10
C ARG A 147 -10.66 -21.51 9.27
N LYS A 148 -9.94 -21.37 10.40
CA LYS A 148 -10.23 -22.15 11.61
C LYS A 148 -11.47 -21.67 12.34
N LYS A 149 -11.89 -20.41 12.12
CA LYS A 149 -13.08 -19.81 12.76
C LYS A 149 -14.37 -20.07 11.98
N SER A 150 -14.28 -20.48 10.74
CA SER A 150 -15.45 -20.69 9.87
C SER A 150 -15.98 -22.12 9.89
#